data_a314ccbbc4f9c72522b1543b6bccb8e9
#
_entry.id   a314ccbbc4f9c72522b1543b6bccb8e9
#
_cell.length_a   1.000
_cell.length_b   1.000
_cell.length_c   1.000
_cell.angle_alpha   90.00
_cell.angle_beta   90.00
_cell.angle_gamma   90.00
#
_symmetry.space_group_name_H-M   'P 1'
#
loop_
_entity.id
_entity.type
_entity.pdbx_description
1 polymer ?
#
loop_
_entity_poly.entity_id
_entity_poly.type
_entity_poly.pdbx_seq_one_letter_code
_entity_poly.pdbx_strand_id
1 'polypeptide(L)'
;MKIRISSIILLAPLFCLCGCQPKVESERPVIQFVSDLIQDRSSAGHQLLDSFKQKDPGGNIVICGPQEEVSSLAFSLFLSDNFDNVDARPVRDSLLDFSGEVISRVVIKDEGPLNTFETEEGAERLRELTVKAALASLDTLSYRTLSDMSSYSHKAKGKVLVLSSSAMAAYGKYDLDSLLRVFNIQDVIFFPLELMAEKVAGDEDTRVGIVSSKPKKLYEEFFKYQPDFEGSLIGVYPKEIVLDSVSVVDTMALDVLLLDDYSVRADTLRARFPKIQVLDPGKVVNEACFKAMRRRNIFTHRVAYPKWEGFSAILNEDSEFILTDSDDR
;
A
#
# COMPACT_ATOMS: atom_id res chain seq x y z
N MET A 1 -8.64 -84.30 -17.22
CA MET A 1 -8.95 -83.24 -16.32
C MET A 1 -8.25 -81.97 -16.83
N LYS A 2 -8.97 -81.09 -17.55
CA LYS A 2 -8.41 -79.88 -18.21
C LYS A 2 -8.79 -78.64 -17.37
N ILE A 3 -7.80 -78.01 -16.79
CA ILE A 3 -7.96 -76.78 -16.05
C ILE A 3 -7.85 -75.60 -17.06
N ARG A 4 -8.93 -74.82 -17.22
CA ARG A 4 -8.93 -73.57 -17.97
C ARG A 4 -8.52 -72.43 -17.03
N ILE A 5 -7.42 -71.80 -17.40
CA ILE A 5 -7.01 -70.52 -16.73
C ILE A 5 -7.65 -69.40 -17.51
N SER A 6 -8.59 -68.70 -16.88
CA SER A 6 -9.19 -67.44 -17.39
C SER A 6 -8.30 -66.27 -17.03
N SER A 7 -7.77 -65.64 -18.07
CA SER A 7 -7.01 -64.37 -17.91
C SER A 7 -7.95 -63.21 -17.58
N ILE A 8 -7.84 -62.67 -16.40
CA ILE A 8 -8.50 -61.41 -15.99
C ILE A 8 -7.60 -60.27 -16.45
N ILE A 9 -8.05 -59.55 -17.48
CA ILE A 9 -7.44 -58.29 -17.90
C ILE A 9 -7.90 -57.18 -16.92
N LEU A 10 -6.99 -56.74 -16.07
CA LEU A 10 -7.20 -55.59 -15.18
C LEU A 10 -7.01 -54.32 -16.01
N LEU A 11 -8.13 -53.66 -16.38
CA LEU A 11 -8.09 -52.33 -16.94
C LEU A 11 -7.84 -51.35 -15.79
N ALA A 12 -6.61 -50.85 -15.70
CA ALA A 12 -6.29 -49.72 -14.81
C ALA A 12 -6.83 -48.43 -15.46
N PRO A 13 -7.63 -47.60 -14.75
CA PRO A 13 -8.01 -46.32 -15.26
C PRO A 13 -6.79 -45.37 -15.20
N LEU A 14 -6.39 -44.88 -16.38
CA LEU A 14 -5.40 -43.82 -16.54
C LEU A 14 -6.04 -42.53 -15.99
N PHE A 15 -5.83 -42.25 -14.72
CA PHE A 15 -6.09 -40.92 -14.18
C PHE A 15 -5.06 -39.97 -14.79
N CYS A 16 -5.48 -39.20 -15.79
CA CYS A 16 -4.81 -37.98 -16.19
C CYS A 16 -4.88 -37.03 -15.00
N LEU A 17 -3.86 -37.02 -14.16
CA LEU A 17 -3.55 -35.94 -13.27
C LEU A 17 -3.11 -34.75 -14.15
N CYS A 18 -4.08 -33.95 -14.61
CA CYS A 18 -3.82 -32.57 -14.95
C CYS A 18 -3.36 -31.91 -13.64
N GLY A 19 -2.07 -32.03 -13.37
CA GLY A 19 -1.43 -31.27 -12.32
C GLY A 19 -1.48 -29.81 -12.74
N CYS A 20 -2.36 -29.04 -12.15
CA CYS A 20 -2.09 -27.62 -11.97
C CYS A 20 -0.74 -27.56 -11.26
N GLN A 21 0.33 -27.35 -12.02
CA GLN A 21 1.59 -26.93 -11.43
C GLN A 21 1.29 -25.60 -10.75
N PRO A 22 1.50 -25.48 -9.42
CA PRO A 22 1.44 -24.17 -8.81
C PRO A 22 2.43 -23.30 -9.58
N LYS A 23 1.97 -22.14 -10.06
CA LYS A 23 2.80 -21.09 -10.63
C LYS A 23 3.94 -20.90 -9.61
N VAL A 24 5.16 -21.30 -9.96
CA VAL A 24 6.31 -21.10 -9.10
C VAL A 24 6.48 -19.61 -9.05
N GLU A 25 5.99 -18.99 -7.99
CA GLU A 25 6.35 -17.61 -7.63
C GLU A 25 7.88 -17.62 -7.57
N SER A 26 8.51 -16.86 -8.45
CA SER A 26 9.94 -16.60 -8.33
C SER A 26 10.12 -15.76 -7.07
N GLU A 27 10.36 -16.45 -5.94
CA GLU A 27 10.61 -15.77 -4.68
C GLU A 27 11.80 -14.83 -4.87
N ARG A 28 11.53 -13.54 -4.90
CA ARG A 28 12.57 -12.53 -4.89
C ARG A 28 13.26 -12.61 -3.52
N PRO A 29 14.60 -12.73 -3.45
CA PRO A 29 15.27 -12.75 -2.16
C PRO A 29 15.03 -11.42 -1.42
N VAL A 30 14.73 -11.49 -0.14
CA VAL A 30 14.65 -10.31 0.72
C VAL A 30 16.02 -9.66 0.84
N ILE A 31 16.04 -8.33 1.02
CA ILE A 31 17.29 -7.59 1.22
C ILE A 31 17.97 -7.96 2.55
N GLN A 32 19.30 -7.74 2.61
CA GLN A 32 20.07 -8.06 3.80
C GLN A 32 19.54 -7.33 5.04
N PHE A 33 19.18 -6.05 4.92
CA PHE A 33 18.61 -5.26 6.01
C PHE A 33 17.38 -5.95 6.67
N VAL A 34 16.47 -6.52 5.88
CA VAL A 34 15.31 -7.26 6.40
C VAL A 34 15.74 -8.53 7.11
N SER A 35 16.73 -9.26 6.56
CA SER A 35 17.26 -10.46 7.18
C SER A 35 17.89 -10.16 8.54
N ASP A 36 18.67 -9.09 8.63
CA ASP A 36 19.32 -8.64 9.87
C ASP A 36 18.28 -8.21 10.90
N LEU A 37 17.27 -7.46 10.49
CA LEU A 37 16.17 -7.03 11.34
C LEU A 37 15.37 -8.21 11.94
N ILE A 38 15.17 -9.28 11.17
CA ILE A 38 14.52 -10.50 11.65
C ILE A 38 15.39 -11.22 12.68
N GLN A 39 16.70 -11.27 12.49
CA GLN A 39 17.63 -12.02 13.33
C GLN A 39 18.01 -11.26 14.61
N ASP A 40 18.19 -9.96 14.55
CA ASP A 40 18.59 -9.14 15.71
C ASP A 40 17.35 -8.73 16.55
N ARG A 41 17.03 -9.58 17.51
CA ARG A 41 15.93 -9.34 18.47
C ARG A 41 16.15 -8.14 19.38
N SER A 42 17.38 -7.63 19.46
CA SER A 42 17.72 -6.46 20.29
C SER A 42 17.51 -5.13 19.52
N SER A 43 17.36 -5.16 18.22
CA SER A 43 17.15 -3.96 17.41
C SER A 43 15.81 -3.28 17.73
N ALA A 44 15.80 -1.94 17.70
CA ALA A 44 14.60 -1.16 17.92
C ALA A 44 13.47 -1.52 16.93
N GLY A 45 13.83 -1.76 15.66
CA GLY A 45 12.88 -2.17 14.64
C GLY A 45 12.22 -3.52 14.91
N HIS A 46 12.99 -4.52 15.38
CA HIS A 46 12.44 -5.81 15.78
C HIS A 46 11.45 -5.65 16.95
N GLN A 47 11.84 -4.89 17.97
CA GLN A 47 10.99 -4.63 19.15
C GLN A 47 9.72 -3.88 18.79
N LEU A 48 9.83 -2.89 17.88
CA LEU A 48 8.68 -2.17 17.34
C LEU A 48 7.69 -3.14 16.68
N LEU A 49 8.16 -4.00 15.75
CA LEU A 49 7.31 -4.97 15.06
C LEU A 49 6.67 -5.97 16.03
N ASP A 50 7.43 -6.48 16.99
CA ASP A 50 6.90 -7.41 18.01
C ASP A 50 5.79 -6.77 18.85
N SER A 51 5.84 -5.45 19.05
CA SER A 51 4.84 -4.70 19.80
C SER A 51 3.45 -4.63 19.12
N PHE A 52 3.36 -4.92 17.79
CA PHE A 52 2.08 -4.97 17.05
C PHE A 52 1.22 -6.20 17.38
N LYS A 53 1.76 -7.17 18.10
CA LYS A 53 0.98 -8.28 18.69
C LYS A 53 -0.05 -7.78 19.71
N GLN A 54 0.17 -6.60 20.28
CA GLN A 54 -0.76 -5.96 21.21
C GLN A 54 -1.67 -4.97 20.48
N LYS A 55 -2.94 -4.92 20.89
CA LYS A 55 -3.89 -3.95 20.36
C LYS A 55 -3.59 -2.57 20.95
N ASP A 56 -3.49 -1.57 20.10
CA ASP A 56 -3.28 -0.19 20.52
C ASP A 56 -4.33 0.75 19.88
N PRO A 57 -5.47 0.98 20.56
CA PRO A 57 -6.46 1.95 20.10
C PRO A 57 -5.96 3.41 20.15
N GLY A 58 -4.95 3.69 20.97
CA GLY A 58 -4.38 5.02 21.16
C GLY A 58 -3.40 5.44 20.07
N GLY A 59 -3.01 4.52 19.19
CA GLY A 59 -2.12 4.84 18.07
C GLY A 59 -2.78 5.68 16.98
N ASN A 60 -1.96 6.23 16.09
CA ASN A 60 -2.41 7.09 14.98
C ASN A 60 -2.56 6.33 13.67
N ILE A 61 -3.38 6.85 12.76
CA ILE A 61 -3.35 6.50 11.34
C ILE A 61 -2.23 7.32 10.71
N VAL A 62 -1.23 6.67 10.14
CA VAL A 62 -0.07 7.36 9.56
C VAL A 62 -0.12 7.26 8.04
N ILE A 63 0.14 8.38 7.35
CA ILE A 63 0.32 8.43 5.90
C ILE A 63 1.73 8.95 5.65
N CYS A 64 2.55 8.16 4.94
CA CYS A 64 3.93 8.50 4.65
C CYS A 64 4.22 8.47 3.15
N GLY A 65 4.91 9.48 2.65
CA GLY A 65 5.33 9.58 1.24
C GLY A 65 5.56 11.00 0.78
N PRO A 66 5.47 11.27 -0.53
CA PRO A 66 5.54 12.61 -1.10
C PRO A 66 4.44 13.55 -0.60
N GLN A 67 4.73 14.85 -0.58
CA GLN A 67 3.86 15.88 0.00
C GLN A 67 2.44 15.87 -0.56
N GLU A 68 2.30 15.81 -1.88
CA GLU A 68 0.99 15.90 -2.54
C GLU A 68 0.12 14.69 -2.23
N GLU A 69 0.70 13.50 -2.32
CA GLU A 69 0.05 12.23 -2.05
C GLU A 69 -0.42 12.15 -0.58
N VAL A 70 0.49 12.48 0.36
CA VAL A 70 0.18 12.52 1.80
C VAL A 70 -0.95 13.48 2.11
N SER A 71 -0.90 14.69 1.53
CA SER A 71 -1.93 15.72 1.79
C SER A 71 -3.29 15.30 1.24
N SER A 72 -3.34 14.77 0.02
CA SER A 72 -4.58 14.32 -0.62
C SER A 72 -5.22 13.17 0.15
N LEU A 73 -4.44 12.14 0.53
CA LEU A 73 -4.95 11.00 1.27
C LEU A 73 -5.38 11.37 2.68
N ALA A 74 -4.62 12.22 3.38
CA ALA A 74 -4.99 12.70 4.71
C ALA A 74 -6.32 13.46 4.68
N PHE A 75 -6.50 14.33 3.67
CA PHE A 75 -7.76 15.04 3.48
C PHE A 75 -8.93 14.10 3.18
N SER A 76 -8.69 13.08 2.36
CA SER A 76 -9.69 12.05 2.04
C SER A 76 -10.13 11.29 3.30
N LEU A 77 -9.20 10.85 4.15
CA LEU A 77 -9.50 10.18 5.42
C LEU A 77 -10.25 11.13 6.37
N PHE A 78 -9.80 12.38 6.46
CA PHE A 78 -10.38 13.37 7.37
C PHE A 78 -11.86 13.65 7.09
N LEU A 79 -12.29 13.62 5.84
CA LEU A 79 -13.67 13.91 5.41
C LEU A 79 -14.49 12.64 5.12
N SER A 80 -13.94 11.46 5.38
CA SER A 80 -14.63 10.20 5.05
C SER A 80 -15.89 10.02 5.88
N ASP A 81 -17.00 9.77 5.18
CA ASP A 81 -18.30 9.37 5.72
C ASP A 81 -18.91 8.38 4.70
N ASN A 82 -18.39 7.16 4.68
CA ASN A 82 -18.74 6.13 3.73
C ASN A 82 -19.34 4.88 4.39
N PHE A 83 -19.14 4.73 5.69
CA PHE A 83 -19.54 3.57 6.47
C PHE A 83 -20.35 3.98 7.70
N ASP A 84 -21.34 3.16 8.03
CA ASP A 84 -21.98 3.23 9.32
C ASP A 84 -21.00 2.83 10.43
N ASN A 85 -20.76 3.73 11.37
CA ASN A 85 -19.77 3.53 12.43
C ASN A 85 -20.17 2.44 13.44
N VAL A 86 -21.44 2.01 13.44
CA VAL A 86 -21.95 0.96 14.34
C VAL A 86 -21.81 -0.43 13.72
N ASP A 87 -22.33 -0.62 12.51
CA ASP A 87 -22.40 -1.94 11.88
C ASP A 87 -21.50 -2.10 10.64
N ALA A 88 -20.79 -1.04 10.27
CA ALA A 88 -19.83 -1.03 9.16
C ALA A 88 -20.47 -1.27 7.78
N ARG A 89 -21.78 -1.04 7.62
CA ARG A 89 -22.40 -1.05 6.31
C ARG A 89 -21.91 0.14 5.47
N PRO A 90 -21.80 0.01 4.15
CA PRO A 90 -21.36 1.07 3.26
C PRO A 90 -22.49 2.12 3.06
N VAL A 91 -22.83 2.83 4.12
CA VAL A 91 -23.88 3.85 4.18
C VAL A 91 -23.39 5.03 5.02
N ARG A 92 -23.65 6.24 4.57
CA ARG A 92 -23.37 7.46 5.32
C ARG A 92 -24.30 7.57 6.54
N ASP A 93 -23.75 7.84 7.70
CA ASP A 93 -24.50 8.01 8.94
C ASP A 93 -24.35 9.41 9.58
N SER A 94 -23.68 10.33 8.86
CA SER A 94 -23.37 11.71 9.31
C SER A 94 -22.31 11.79 10.41
N LEU A 95 -21.70 10.67 10.79
CA LEU A 95 -20.53 10.61 11.64
C LEU A 95 -19.31 10.22 10.77
N LEU A 96 -18.26 11.01 10.83
CA LEU A 96 -17.07 10.71 10.02
C LEU A 96 -16.48 9.34 10.40
N ASP A 97 -16.10 8.55 9.40
CA ASP A 97 -15.56 7.19 9.55
C ASP A 97 -14.41 7.10 10.55
N PHE A 98 -13.59 8.15 10.64
CA PHE A 98 -12.42 8.23 11.50
C PHE A 98 -12.62 9.22 12.66
N SER A 99 -13.85 9.36 13.15
CA SER A 99 -14.16 10.21 14.31
C SER A 99 -13.28 9.87 15.51
N GLY A 100 -12.69 10.90 16.10
CA GLY A 100 -11.80 10.78 17.26
C GLY A 100 -10.38 10.31 16.96
N GLU A 101 -10.08 9.90 15.74
CA GLU A 101 -8.76 9.46 15.31
C GLU A 101 -7.81 10.63 15.10
N VAL A 102 -6.51 10.34 15.20
CA VAL A 102 -5.44 11.26 14.80
C VAL A 102 -4.79 10.73 13.53
N ILE A 103 -4.69 11.57 12.52
CA ILE A 103 -4.05 11.27 11.23
C ILE A 103 -2.69 11.96 11.22
N SER A 104 -1.61 11.20 11.28
CA SER A 104 -0.24 11.68 11.20
C SER A 104 0.21 11.72 9.74
N ARG A 105 0.58 12.90 9.26
CA ARG A 105 1.15 13.12 7.94
C ARG A 105 2.67 13.10 8.05
N VAL A 106 3.33 12.13 7.44
CA VAL A 106 4.78 11.99 7.39
C VAL A 106 5.26 12.28 5.98
N VAL A 107 5.77 13.49 5.76
CA VAL A 107 6.20 13.96 4.43
C VAL A 107 7.68 13.71 4.24
N ILE A 108 8.04 12.92 3.23
CA ILE A 108 9.42 12.71 2.81
C ILE A 108 9.88 13.97 2.07
N LYS A 109 10.84 14.71 2.65
CA LYS A 109 11.29 16.01 2.13
C LYS A 109 12.21 15.91 0.92
N ASP A 110 13.01 14.85 0.84
CA ASP A 110 13.84 14.56 -0.33
C ASP A 110 13.30 13.33 -1.05
N GLU A 111 12.62 13.57 -2.16
CA GLU A 111 12.08 12.51 -3.01
C GLU A 111 13.10 11.94 -4.01
N GLY A 112 14.28 12.57 -4.13
CA GLY A 112 15.33 12.12 -5.04
C GLY A 112 15.64 10.63 -4.91
N PRO A 113 15.89 10.12 -3.69
CA PRO A 113 16.16 8.70 -3.47
C PRO A 113 14.99 7.76 -3.86
N LEU A 114 13.74 8.23 -3.84
CA LEU A 114 12.58 7.44 -4.27
C LEU A 114 12.47 7.30 -5.79
N ASN A 115 13.21 8.11 -6.54
CA ASN A 115 13.18 8.16 -8.00
C ASN A 115 14.42 7.53 -8.66
N THR A 116 15.30 6.87 -7.88
CA THR A 116 16.57 6.28 -8.39
C THR A 116 16.43 4.83 -8.85
N PHE A 117 15.24 4.31 -9.01
CA PHE A 117 14.95 2.89 -9.31
C PHE A 117 15.32 2.43 -10.74
N GLU A 118 15.86 3.28 -11.57
CA GLU A 118 16.26 2.92 -12.94
C GLU A 118 17.50 2.01 -12.97
N THR A 119 18.35 2.07 -11.95
CA THR A 119 19.53 1.22 -11.78
C THR A 119 19.25 0.11 -10.75
N GLU A 120 19.97 -1.00 -10.83
CA GLU A 120 19.86 -2.11 -9.87
C GLU A 120 20.19 -1.65 -8.43
N GLU A 121 21.28 -0.90 -8.26
CA GLU A 121 21.68 -0.31 -6.98
C GLU A 121 20.61 0.64 -6.42
N GLY A 122 20.06 1.50 -7.27
CA GLY A 122 19.00 2.42 -6.87
C GLY A 122 17.71 1.69 -6.49
N ALA A 123 17.36 0.63 -7.21
CA ALA A 123 16.21 -0.21 -6.90
C ALA A 123 16.41 -0.95 -5.56
N GLU A 124 17.59 -1.48 -5.28
CA GLU A 124 17.91 -2.13 -4.00
C GLU A 124 17.88 -1.13 -2.84
N ARG A 125 18.46 0.05 -3.04
CA ARG A 125 18.39 1.13 -2.06
C ARG A 125 16.94 1.55 -1.77
N LEU A 126 16.09 1.65 -2.79
CA LEU A 126 14.67 2.01 -2.61
C LEU A 126 13.93 0.94 -1.79
N ARG A 127 14.25 -0.34 -1.96
CA ARG A 127 13.72 -1.43 -1.13
C ARG A 127 14.01 -1.21 0.34
N GLU A 128 15.27 -0.91 0.66
CA GLU A 128 15.72 -0.63 2.04
C GLU A 128 15.05 0.62 2.60
N LEU A 129 15.04 1.71 1.83
CA LEU A 129 14.40 2.97 2.23
C LEU A 129 12.90 2.79 2.50
N THR A 130 12.21 1.94 1.74
CA THR A 130 10.80 1.64 1.98
C THR A 130 10.58 1.01 3.35
N VAL A 131 11.41 0.02 3.72
CA VAL A 131 11.32 -0.62 5.04
C VAL A 131 11.65 0.38 6.15
N LYS A 132 12.71 1.17 5.98
CA LYS A 132 13.11 2.20 6.96
C LYS A 132 12.04 3.28 7.12
N ALA A 133 11.44 3.76 6.04
CA ALA A 133 10.33 4.72 6.09
C ALA A 133 9.12 4.15 6.85
N ALA A 134 8.79 2.89 6.62
CA ALA A 134 7.71 2.22 7.33
C ALA A 134 7.99 2.14 8.83
N LEU A 135 9.18 1.71 9.23
CA LEU A 135 9.56 1.61 10.64
C LEU A 135 9.56 2.97 11.33
N ALA A 136 10.20 3.99 10.74
CA ALA A 136 10.22 5.34 11.28
C ALA A 136 8.81 5.94 11.41
N SER A 137 7.95 5.68 10.43
CA SER A 137 6.55 6.15 10.44
C SER A 137 5.71 5.48 11.53
N LEU A 138 5.95 4.21 11.80
CA LEU A 138 5.24 3.44 12.82
C LEU A 138 5.74 3.70 14.25
N ASP A 139 7.01 4.09 14.40
CA ASP A 139 7.64 4.35 15.70
C ASP A 139 7.08 5.63 16.36
N THR A 140 7.37 5.78 17.63
CA THR A 140 7.07 6.97 18.44
C THR A 140 8.17 8.02 18.40
N LEU A 141 9.35 7.66 17.88
CA LEU A 141 10.52 8.54 17.87
C LEU A 141 10.34 9.67 16.86
N SER A 142 10.35 10.88 17.34
CA SER A 142 10.39 12.11 16.54
C SER A 142 11.12 13.22 17.31
N TYR A 143 11.58 14.24 16.60
CA TYR A 143 12.32 15.35 17.16
C TYR A 143 11.61 16.67 16.84
N ARG A 144 11.82 17.69 17.63
CA ARG A 144 11.28 19.03 17.34
C ARG A 144 11.93 19.64 16.11
N THR A 145 13.24 19.55 16.03
CA THR A 145 14.03 20.04 14.90
C THR A 145 15.26 19.15 14.67
N LEU A 146 15.81 19.17 13.45
CA LEU A 146 17.08 18.48 13.15
C LEU A 146 18.28 19.04 13.96
N SER A 147 18.27 20.33 14.27
CA SER A 147 19.35 20.98 15.00
C SER A 147 19.38 20.67 16.49
N ASP A 148 18.28 20.18 17.03
CA ASP A 148 18.16 19.78 18.43
C ASP A 148 17.53 18.39 18.57
N MET A 149 18.34 17.37 18.33
CA MET A 149 17.97 15.97 18.51
C MET A 149 17.91 15.52 19.97
N SER A 150 18.17 16.43 20.93
CA SER A 150 17.93 16.19 22.34
C SER A 150 16.49 16.47 22.76
N SER A 151 15.76 17.22 21.95
CA SER A 151 14.34 17.60 22.20
C SER A 151 13.40 16.67 21.43
N TYR A 152 12.96 15.62 22.10
CA TYR A 152 11.96 14.69 21.55
C TYR A 152 10.61 15.37 21.38
N SER A 153 9.95 15.12 20.28
CA SER A 153 8.54 15.30 20.09
C SER A 153 7.83 13.99 20.40
N HIS A 154 6.63 14.07 20.95
CA HIS A 154 5.86 12.87 21.29
C HIS A 154 4.87 12.55 20.15
N LYS A 155 5.35 11.80 19.15
CA LYS A 155 4.48 11.18 18.16
C LYS A 155 3.86 9.93 18.77
N ALA A 156 2.55 9.75 18.60
CA ALA A 156 1.95 8.46 18.96
C ALA A 156 2.41 7.36 17.99
N LYS A 157 2.45 6.13 18.46
CA LYS A 157 2.74 4.96 17.64
C LYS A 157 1.75 4.86 16.47
N GLY A 158 2.22 4.52 15.28
CA GLY A 158 1.33 4.20 14.17
C GLY A 158 0.58 2.89 14.43
N LYS A 159 -0.75 2.89 14.27
CA LYS A 159 -1.58 1.66 14.34
C LYS A 159 -1.98 1.14 12.96
N VAL A 160 -2.00 2.04 11.98
CA VAL A 160 -2.16 1.78 10.55
C VAL A 160 -1.23 2.73 9.81
N LEU A 161 -0.56 2.24 8.78
CA LEU A 161 0.33 3.01 7.92
C LEU A 161 -0.11 2.90 6.47
N VAL A 162 -0.18 4.03 5.79
CA VAL A 162 -0.34 4.11 4.34
C VAL A 162 0.96 4.65 3.75
N LEU A 163 1.64 3.83 2.93
CA LEU A 163 2.79 4.26 2.13
C LEU A 163 2.29 4.69 0.76
N SER A 164 2.26 6.01 0.53
CA SER A 164 1.57 6.58 -0.64
C SER A 164 2.36 6.50 -1.94
N SER A 165 3.69 6.31 -1.86
CA SER A 165 4.55 6.27 -3.04
C SER A 165 4.41 4.97 -3.85
N SER A 166 4.08 5.09 -5.13
CA SER A 166 4.01 3.96 -6.06
C SER A 166 5.38 3.32 -6.30
N ALA A 167 6.47 4.09 -6.18
CA ALA A 167 7.82 3.56 -6.27
C ALA A 167 8.15 2.65 -5.07
N MET A 168 7.74 3.05 -3.86
CA MET A 168 7.83 2.18 -2.68
C MET A 168 6.98 0.92 -2.83
N ALA A 169 5.77 1.03 -3.41
CA ALA A 169 4.92 -0.12 -3.70
C ALA A 169 5.56 -1.10 -4.69
N ALA A 170 6.15 -0.58 -5.76
CA ALA A 170 6.75 -1.40 -6.82
C ALA A 170 8.01 -2.16 -6.35
N TYR A 171 8.83 -1.52 -5.55
CA TYR A 171 10.14 -2.07 -5.20
C TYR A 171 10.24 -2.62 -3.78
N GLY A 172 9.64 -1.95 -2.78
CA GLY A 172 9.82 -2.29 -1.38
C GLY A 172 8.72 -3.13 -0.73
N LYS A 173 7.55 -3.23 -1.38
CA LYS A 173 6.41 -3.96 -0.83
C LYS A 173 6.75 -5.42 -0.47
N TYR A 174 7.42 -6.15 -1.36
CA TYR A 174 7.78 -7.55 -1.14
C TYR A 174 8.61 -7.75 0.14
N ASP A 175 9.55 -6.86 0.41
CA ASP A 175 10.39 -6.90 1.59
C ASP A 175 9.59 -6.62 2.87
N LEU A 176 8.67 -5.64 2.82
CA LEU A 176 7.75 -5.37 3.91
C LEU A 176 6.79 -6.53 4.18
N ASP A 177 6.18 -7.12 3.15
CA ASP A 177 5.28 -8.26 3.29
C ASP A 177 6.00 -9.46 3.90
N SER A 178 7.23 -9.71 3.47
CA SER A 178 8.07 -10.78 4.02
C SER A 178 8.37 -10.54 5.49
N LEU A 179 8.71 -9.30 5.86
CA LEU A 179 8.94 -8.89 7.23
C LEU A 179 7.67 -9.05 8.08
N LEU A 180 6.55 -8.50 7.64
CA LEU A 180 5.28 -8.56 8.37
C LEU A 180 4.78 -10.00 8.56
N ARG A 181 5.01 -10.87 7.57
CA ARG A 181 4.68 -12.30 7.64
C ARG A 181 5.45 -13.00 8.75
N VAL A 182 6.75 -12.72 8.91
CA VAL A 182 7.57 -13.30 9.98
C VAL A 182 7.06 -12.91 11.37
N PHE A 183 6.61 -11.66 11.52
CA PHE A 183 6.05 -11.16 12.78
C PHE A 183 4.57 -11.49 12.96
N ASN A 184 3.93 -12.15 11.99
CA ASN A 184 2.49 -12.42 11.95
C ASN A 184 1.63 -11.17 12.12
N ILE A 185 2.04 -10.09 11.46
CA ILE A 185 1.35 -8.80 11.44
C ILE A 185 0.50 -8.72 10.16
N GLN A 186 -0.78 -8.43 10.32
CA GLN A 186 -1.71 -8.27 9.21
C GLN A 186 -2.44 -6.93 9.31
N ASP A 187 -2.85 -6.40 8.17
CA ASP A 187 -3.69 -5.20 8.09
C ASP A 187 -3.09 -3.96 8.80
N VAL A 188 -1.78 -3.76 8.69
CA VAL A 188 -1.09 -2.61 9.29
C VAL A 188 -0.55 -1.66 8.24
N ILE A 189 0.00 -2.16 7.13
CA ILE A 189 0.61 -1.35 6.08
C ILE A 189 -0.17 -1.52 4.78
N PHE A 190 -0.47 -0.40 4.12
CA PHE A 190 -1.22 -0.35 2.88
C PHE A 190 -0.50 0.51 1.84
N PHE A 191 -0.60 0.10 0.58
CA PHE A 191 -0.18 0.86 -0.58
C PHE A 191 -1.41 1.18 -1.44
N PRO A 192 -1.68 2.46 -1.76
CA PRO A 192 -2.85 2.83 -2.57
C PRO A 192 -2.89 2.11 -3.93
N LEU A 193 -1.73 1.97 -4.59
CA LEU A 193 -1.63 1.27 -5.87
C LEU A 193 -2.02 -0.21 -5.76
N GLU A 194 -1.58 -0.90 -4.70
CA GLU A 194 -1.97 -2.28 -4.42
C GLU A 194 -3.47 -2.43 -4.19
N LEU A 195 -4.04 -1.57 -3.33
CA LEU A 195 -5.47 -1.59 -3.05
C LEU A 195 -6.33 -1.35 -4.29
N MET A 196 -5.84 -0.54 -5.24
CA MET A 196 -6.50 -0.37 -6.54
C MET A 196 -6.34 -1.61 -7.41
N ALA A 197 -5.14 -2.21 -7.46
CA ALA A 197 -4.88 -3.44 -8.22
C ALA A 197 -5.74 -4.61 -7.74
N GLU A 198 -5.92 -4.79 -6.42
CA GLU A 198 -6.80 -5.80 -5.83
C GLU A 198 -8.27 -5.68 -6.28
N LYS A 199 -8.74 -4.47 -6.65
CA LYS A 199 -10.10 -4.28 -7.19
C LYS A 199 -10.24 -4.74 -8.64
N VAL A 200 -9.12 -5.00 -9.32
CA VAL A 200 -9.06 -5.47 -10.71
C VAL A 200 -8.70 -6.96 -10.78
N ALA A 201 -8.23 -7.54 -9.66
CA ALA A 201 -7.80 -8.92 -9.59
C ALA A 201 -8.90 -9.92 -10.01
N GLY A 202 -8.50 -10.99 -10.67
CA GLY A 202 -9.38 -12.09 -11.07
C GLY A 202 -10.08 -11.94 -12.41
N ASP A 203 -9.75 -10.94 -13.22
CA ASP A 203 -10.28 -10.77 -14.58
C ASP A 203 -9.13 -10.56 -15.59
N GLU A 204 -8.71 -11.65 -16.26
CA GLU A 204 -7.60 -11.67 -17.20
C GLU A 204 -7.80 -10.76 -18.43
N ASP A 205 -9.07 -10.51 -18.79
CA ASP A 205 -9.40 -9.71 -19.98
C ASP A 205 -9.48 -8.20 -19.66
N THR A 206 -9.41 -7.82 -18.39
CA THR A 206 -9.53 -6.42 -17.98
C THR A 206 -8.35 -5.58 -18.46
N ARG A 207 -8.64 -4.53 -19.24
CA ARG A 207 -7.64 -3.60 -19.78
C ARG A 207 -7.47 -2.40 -18.86
N VAL A 208 -6.30 -2.30 -18.26
CA VAL A 208 -5.97 -1.33 -17.23
C VAL A 208 -5.14 -0.19 -17.80
N GLY A 209 -5.59 1.04 -17.59
CA GLY A 209 -4.81 2.26 -17.77
C GLY A 209 -4.46 2.89 -16.42
N ILE A 210 -3.37 3.63 -16.36
CA ILE A 210 -2.96 4.38 -15.17
C ILE A 210 -2.83 5.85 -15.52
N VAL A 211 -3.42 6.72 -14.73
CA VAL A 211 -3.23 8.17 -14.82
C VAL A 211 -2.06 8.54 -13.92
N SER A 212 -0.92 8.88 -14.51
CA SER A 212 0.31 9.22 -13.79
C SER A 212 1.32 9.89 -14.69
N SER A 213 2.19 10.71 -14.10
CA SER A 213 3.40 11.25 -14.75
C SER A 213 4.64 10.34 -14.60
N LYS A 214 4.53 9.26 -13.80
CA LYS A 214 5.63 8.32 -13.55
C LYS A 214 5.82 7.37 -14.75
N PRO A 215 7.03 6.82 -14.96
CA PRO A 215 7.32 5.97 -16.13
C PRO A 215 6.58 4.62 -16.07
N LYS A 216 6.15 4.10 -17.22
CA LYS A 216 5.44 2.82 -17.36
C LYS A 216 6.20 1.65 -16.71
N LYS A 217 7.54 1.64 -16.85
CA LYS A 217 8.41 0.60 -16.27
C LYS A 217 8.20 0.38 -14.76
N LEU A 218 7.88 1.45 -14.01
CA LEU A 218 7.58 1.35 -12.58
C LEU A 218 6.36 0.47 -12.32
N TYR A 219 5.31 0.65 -13.11
CA TYR A 219 4.07 -0.13 -12.95
C TYR A 219 4.21 -1.55 -13.49
N GLU A 220 4.99 -1.74 -14.55
CA GLU A 220 5.35 -3.08 -15.04
C GLU A 220 6.10 -3.88 -13.97
N GLU A 221 7.03 -3.24 -13.23
CA GLU A 221 7.72 -3.88 -12.09
C GLU A 221 6.75 -4.18 -10.96
N PHE A 222 5.84 -3.25 -10.63
CA PHE A 222 4.82 -3.48 -9.61
C PHE A 222 3.95 -4.70 -9.94
N PHE A 223 3.35 -4.75 -11.13
CA PHE A 223 2.43 -5.82 -11.51
C PHE A 223 3.12 -7.18 -11.68
N LYS A 224 4.40 -7.20 -11.98
CA LYS A 224 5.19 -8.44 -12.08
C LYS A 224 5.16 -9.29 -10.80
N TYR A 225 5.00 -8.63 -9.65
CA TYR A 225 4.99 -9.29 -8.34
C TYR A 225 3.61 -9.27 -7.66
N GLN A 226 2.55 -8.97 -8.39
CA GLN A 226 1.18 -9.06 -7.87
C GLN A 226 0.57 -10.41 -8.27
N PRO A 227 0.45 -11.37 -7.32
CA PRO A 227 0.04 -12.75 -7.64
C PRO A 227 -1.40 -12.84 -8.17
N ASP A 228 -2.26 -11.93 -7.71
CA ASP A 228 -3.70 -11.96 -8.02
C ASP A 228 -4.09 -10.97 -9.11
N PHE A 229 -3.12 -10.22 -9.67
CA PHE A 229 -3.37 -9.30 -10.76
C PHE A 229 -3.30 -10.02 -12.10
N GLU A 230 -4.45 -10.18 -12.73
CA GLU A 230 -4.59 -10.83 -14.03
C GLU A 230 -4.90 -9.83 -15.16
N GLY A 231 -5.11 -8.55 -14.79
CA GLY A 231 -5.40 -7.50 -15.75
C GLY A 231 -4.23 -7.16 -16.68
N SER A 232 -4.52 -6.64 -17.86
CA SER A 232 -3.52 -6.20 -18.82
C SER A 232 -3.23 -4.71 -18.69
N LEU A 233 -1.99 -4.34 -18.33
CA LEU A 233 -1.55 -2.95 -18.33
C LEU A 233 -1.37 -2.44 -19.77
N ILE A 234 -2.34 -1.65 -20.25
CA ILE A 234 -2.33 -1.08 -21.59
C ILE A 234 -1.38 0.12 -21.65
N GLY A 235 -1.45 1.03 -20.69
CA GLY A 235 -0.61 2.21 -20.71
C GLY A 235 -0.65 3.05 -19.46
N VAL A 236 0.30 4.00 -19.40
CA VAL A 236 0.36 5.06 -18.39
C VAL A 236 0.17 6.38 -19.11
N TYR A 237 -0.73 7.21 -18.62
CA TYR A 237 -1.19 8.41 -19.28
C TYR A 237 -1.01 9.62 -18.37
N PRO A 238 -0.19 10.62 -18.78
CA PRO A 238 -0.13 11.89 -18.09
C PRO A 238 -1.52 12.54 -18.00
N LYS A 239 -1.78 13.26 -16.93
CA LYS A 239 -3.07 13.91 -16.68
C LYS A 239 -3.51 14.83 -17.80
N GLU A 240 -2.58 15.53 -18.44
CA GLU A 240 -2.84 16.45 -19.55
C GLU A 240 -3.49 15.70 -20.72
N ILE A 241 -2.99 14.50 -21.05
CA ILE A 241 -3.56 13.68 -22.11
C ILE A 241 -4.97 13.23 -21.75
N VAL A 242 -5.18 12.82 -20.52
CA VAL A 242 -6.49 12.32 -20.06
C VAL A 242 -7.51 13.44 -19.93
N LEU A 243 -7.08 14.63 -19.52
CA LEU A 243 -7.97 15.79 -19.35
C LEU A 243 -8.23 16.54 -20.67
N ASP A 244 -7.28 16.61 -21.58
CA ASP A 244 -7.39 17.43 -22.79
C ASP A 244 -7.86 16.63 -24.01
N SER A 245 -7.57 15.33 -24.10
CA SER A 245 -7.83 14.50 -25.27
C SER A 245 -8.72 13.29 -25.00
N VAL A 246 -10.05 13.49 -25.12
CA VAL A 246 -11.05 12.39 -24.99
C VAL A 246 -10.78 11.26 -25.99
N SER A 247 -10.36 11.60 -27.20
CA SER A 247 -10.18 10.62 -28.27
C SER A 247 -9.09 9.59 -28.02
N VAL A 248 -8.07 9.90 -27.22
CA VAL A 248 -6.97 8.98 -26.94
C VAL A 248 -7.42 7.86 -25.99
N VAL A 249 -8.15 8.19 -24.93
CA VAL A 249 -8.61 7.20 -23.93
C VAL A 249 -9.74 6.34 -24.51
N ASP A 250 -10.66 6.92 -25.28
CA ASP A 250 -11.76 6.17 -25.92
C ASP A 250 -11.27 5.19 -27.00
N THR A 251 -10.18 5.54 -27.72
CA THR A 251 -9.61 4.62 -28.73
C THR A 251 -8.84 3.46 -28.14
N MET A 252 -8.42 3.53 -26.88
CA MET A 252 -7.63 2.49 -26.22
C MET A 252 -8.47 1.37 -25.62
N ALA A 253 -9.81 1.50 -25.67
CA ALA A 253 -10.74 0.50 -25.18
C ALA A 253 -10.40 -0.01 -23.78
N LEU A 254 -10.17 0.93 -22.83
CA LEU A 254 -9.88 0.63 -21.43
C LEU A 254 -11.15 0.24 -20.68
N ASP A 255 -11.01 -0.66 -19.72
CA ASP A 255 -12.08 -1.06 -18.81
C ASP A 255 -11.94 -0.36 -17.46
N VAL A 256 -10.68 -0.15 -17.01
CA VAL A 256 -10.34 0.46 -15.72
C VAL A 256 -9.26 1.50 -15.86
N LEU A 257 -9.40 2.60 -15.13
CA LEU A 257 -8.36 3.62 -14.89
C LEU A 257 -7.99 3.64 -13.41
N LEU A 258 -6.71 3.36 -13.10
CA LEU A 258 -6.13 3.58 -11.79
C LEU A 258 -5.60 5.00 -11.71
N LEU A 259 -5.97 5.73 -10.67
CA LEU A 259 -5.57 7.11 -10.49
C LEU A 259 -4.35 7.18 -9.56
N ASP A 260 -3.17 7.38 -10.14
CA ASP A 260 -1.90 7.58 -9.40
C ASP A 260 -1.31 8.98 -9.66
N ASP A 261 -2.17 9.94 -9.96
CA ASP A 261 -1.91 11.39 -9.94
C ASP A 261 -2.92 12.05 -9.00
N TYR A 262 -2.47 12.47 -7.84
CA TYR A 262 -3.31 12.97 -6.76
C TYR A 262 -3.81 14.40 -6.98
N SER A 263 -3.32 15.09 -8.00
CA SER A 263 -3.86 16.39 -8.43
C SER A 263 -5.15 16.26 -9.26
N VAL A 264 -5.45 15.05 -9.73
CA VAL A 264 -6.63 14.77 -10.56
C VAL A 264 -7.79 14.25 -9.69
N ARG A 265 -8.96 14.84 -9.87
CA ARG A 265 -10.17 14.39 -9.15
C ARG A 265 -10.81 13.21 -9.91
N ALA A 266 -11.02 12.11 -9.19
CA ALA A 266 -11.67 10.92 -9.75
C ALA A 266 -13.05 11.22 -10.33
N ASP A 267 -13.83 12.12 -9.73
CA ASP A 267 -15.16 12.49 -10.22
C ASP A 267 -15.10 13.21 -11.58
N THR A 268 -14.06 13.98 -11.83
CA THR A 268 -13.83 14.61 -13.15
C THR A 268 -13.64 13.53 -14.22
N LEU A 269 -12.86 12.50 -13.90
CA LEU A 269 -12.62 11.38 -14.82
C LEU A 269 -13.89 10.52 -15.01
N ARG A 270 -14.64 10.24 -13.96
CA ARG A 270 -15.91 9.50 -14.04
C ARG A 270 -16.94 10.20 -14.90
N ALA A 271 -17.05 11.53 -14.76
CA ALA A 271 -17.93 12.32 -15.60
C ALA A 271 -17.51 12.31 -17.08
N ARG A 272 -16.20 12.28 -17.33
CA ARG A 272 -15.63 12.30 -18.68
C ARG A 272 -15.68 10.93 -19.35
N PHE A 273 -15.44 9.87 -18.61
CA PHE A 273 -15.38 8.48 -19.09
C PHE A 273 -16.44 7.59 -18.38
N PRO A 274 -17.72 7.78 -18.62
CA PRO A 274 -18.78 7.12 -17.87
C PRO A 274 -18.83 5.59 -18.07
N LYS A 275 -18.13 5.06 -19.06
CA LYS A 275 -18.02 3.61 -19.33
C LYS A 275 -16.78 2.96 -18.72
N ILE A 276 -15.84 3.74 -18.22
CA ILE A 276 -14.59 3.26 -17.65
C ILE A 276 -14.70 3.33 -16.12
N GLN A 277 -14.35 2.25 -15.46
CA GLN A 277 -14.26 2.25 -14.00
C GLN A 277 -13.05 3.08 -13.56
N VAL A 278 -13.24 4.15 -12.80
CA VAL A 278 -12.16 4.96 -12.24
C VAL A 278 -11.96 4.61 -10.78
N LEU A 279 -10.80 4.03 -10.47
CA LEU A 279 -10.38 3.70 -9.11
C LEU A 279 -9.64 4.87 -8.48
N ASP A 280 -10.15 5.29 -7.33
CA ASP A 280 -9.72 6.46 -6.58
C ASP A 280 -8.87 6.00 -5.39
N PRO A 281 -7.60 6.42 -5.28
CA PRO A 281 -6.72 6.01 -4.20
C PRO A 281 -7.26 6.41 -2.82
N GLY A 282 -7.86 7.59 -2.68
CA GLY A 282 -8.45 8.04 -1.43
C GLY A 282 -9.58 7.11 -0.97
N LYS A 283 -10.46 6.71 -1.90
CA LYS A 283 -11.58 5.83 -1.60
C LYS A 283 -11.14 4.43 -1.18
N VAL A 284 -10.17 3.83 -1.90
CA VAL A 284 -9.70 2.48 -1.57
C VAL A 284 -8.91 2.46 -0.25
N VAL A 285 -8.14 3.51 0.02
CA VAL A 285 -7.42 3.67 1.29
C VAL A 285 -8.38 3.84 2.46
N ASN A 286 -9.41 4.69 2.32
CA ASN A 286 -10.44 4.85 3.36
C ASN A 286 -11.10 3.52 3.71
N GLU A 287 -11.51 2.76 2.69
CA GLU A 287 -12.14 1.45 2.86
C GLU A 287 -11.18 0.47 3.57
N ALA A 288 -9.91 0.41 3.14
CA ALA A 288 -8.92 -0.50 3.71
C ALA A 288 -8.60 -0.16 5.17
N CYS A 289 -8.34 1.12 5.47
CA CYS A 289 -8.07 1.59 6.83
C CYS A 289 -9.25 1.32 7.76
N PHE A 290 -10.49 1.65 7.33
CA PHE A 290 -11.69 1.42 8.12
C PHE A 290 -11.86 -0.07 8.44
N LYS A 291 -11.79 -0.93 7.43
CA LYS A 291 -11.93 -2.39 7.59
C LYS A 291 -10.85 -2.99 8.48
N ALA A 292 -9.60 -2.56 8.31
CA ALA A 292 -8.46 -3.02 9.10
C ALA A 292 -8.64 -2.65 10.58
N MET A 293 -8.98 -1.40 10.87
CA MET A 293 -9.20 -0.94 12.23
C MET A 293 -10.38 -1.66 12.88
N ARG A 294 -11.44 -1.94 12.11
CA ARG A 294 -12.60 -2.70 12.56
C ARG A 294 -12.24 -4.16 12.90
N ARG A 295 -11.57 -4.87 11.98
CA ARG A 295 -11.13 -6.26 12.20
C ARG A 295 -10.23 -6.39 13.42
N ARG A 296 -9.30 -5.46 13.57
CA ARG A 296 -8.34 -5.46 14.70
C ARG A 296 -8.93 -4.90 15.98
N ASN A 297 -10.13 -4.29 15.93
CA ASN A 297 -10.78 -3.63 17.06
C ASN A 297 -9.85 -2.59 17.72
N ILE A 298 -9.36 -1.63 16.91
CA ILE A 298 -8.42 -0.58 17.31
C ILE A 298 -8.92 0.84 17.03
N PHE A 299 -10.21 1.02 16.78
CA PHE A 299 -10.80 2.35 16.79
C PHE A 299 -10.69 2.99 18.16
N THR A 300 -10.48 4.32 18.16
CA THR A 300 -10.64 5.08 19.42
C THR A 300 -12.10 5.08 19.84
N HIS A 301 -12.33 5.13 21.15
CA HIS A 301 -13.70 5.24 21.69
C HIS A 301 -14.14 6.70 21.86
N ARG A 302 -13.41 7.65 21.28
CA ARG A 302 -13.73 9.07 21.38
C ARG A 302 -14.61 9.48 20.21
N VAL A 303 -15.74 10.10 20.48
CA VAL A 303 -16.56 10.77 19.47
C VAL A 303 -16.13 12.22 19.38
N ALA A 304 -15.31 12.55 18.39
CA ALA A 304 -14.81 13.90 18.13
C ALA A 304 -14.44 14.00 16.64
N TYR A 305 -14.28 15.20 16.12
CA TYR A 305 -13.70 15.36 14.79
C TYR A 305 -12.32 14.71 14.73
N PRO A 306 -11.93 14.09 13.61
CA PRO A 306 -10.56 13.64 13.39
C PRO A 306 -9.60 14.80 13.59
N LYS A 307 -8.37 14.51 14.00
CA LYS A 307 -7.30 15.50 14.10
C LYS A 307 -6.17 15.08 13.19
N TRP A 308 -5.34 16.02 12.79
CA TRP A 308 -4.07 15.73 12.12
C TRP A 308 -2.90 16.36 12.81
N GLU A 309 -1.78 15.75 12.63
CA GLU A 309 -0.46 16.25 13.00
C GLU A 309 0.50 16.06 11.83
N GLY A 310 1.54 16.84 11.76
CA GLY A 310 2.48 16.80 10.63
C GLY A 310 3.90 16.54 11.09
N PHE A 311 4.61 15.70 10.32
CA PHE A 311 6.02 15.40 10.48
C PHE A 311 6.73 15.50 9.13
N SER A 312 7.98 15.92 9.16
CA SER A 312 8.91 15.85 8.04
C SER A 312 9.83 14.66 8.24
N ALA A 313 9.90 13.76 7.27
CA ALA A 313 10.84 12.66 7.22
C ALA A 313 12.06 13.08 6.40
N ILE A 314 13.22 13.14 7.04
CA ILE A 314 14.47 13.60 6.45
C ILE A 314 15.47 12.45 6.50
N LEU A 315 16.09 12.16 5.35
CA LEU A 315 17.10 11.12 5.24
C LEU A 315 18.45 11.69 5.70
N ASN A 316 19.05 11.07 6.70
CA ASN A 316 20.38 11.45 7.20
C ASN A 316 21.51 10.81 6.36
N GLU A 317 22.76 11.12 6.70
CA GLU A 317 23.96 10.57 6.03
C GLU A 317 24.07 9.05 6.15
N ASP A 318 23.54 8.45 7.21
CA ASP A 318 23.51 7.00 7.44
C ASP A 318 22.34 6.31 6.72
N SER A 319 21.60 7.04 5.87
CA SER A 319 20.40 6.55 5.20
C SER A 319 19.28 6.10 6.15
N GLU A 320 19.16 6.75 7.30
CA GLU A 320 18.05 6.58 8.25
C GLU A 320 17.07 7.75 8.16
N PHE A 321 15.77 7.47 8.28
CA PHE A 321 14.76 8.52 8.34
C PHE A 321 14.64 9.10 9.73
N ILE A 322 14.87 10.40 9.84
CA ILE A 322 14.65 11.19 11.05
C ILE A 322 13.35 11.95 10.88
N LEU A 323 12.42 11.75 11.82
CA LEU A 323 11.16 12.48 11.85
C LEU A 323 11.33 13.74 12.70
N THR A 324 10.91 14.88 12.14
CA THR A 324 10.81 16.14 12.87
C THR A 324 9.40 16.70 12.77
N ASP A 325 8.99 17.52 13.74
CA ASP A 325 7.72 18.23 13.66
C ASP A 325 7.69 19.08 12.37
N SER A 326 6.55 19.05 11.68
CA SER A 326 6.33 19.93 10.54
C SER A 326 5.79 21.26 11.00
N ASP A 327 6.25 22.37 10.38
CA ASP A 327 5.71 23.72 10.62
C ASP A 327 4.26 23.87 10.11
N ASP A 328 3.77 22.94 9.31
CA ASP A 328 2.41 22.88 8.79
C ASP A 328 1.45 22.29 9.84
N ARG A 329 1.12 23.07 10.88
CA ARG A 329 0.11 22.73 11.89
C ARG A 329 -1.28 23.15 11.47
#